data_ed80a8ff89f4981497c1e8a83fb15375
#
_entry.id   ed80a8ff89f4981497c1e8a83fb15375
#
_cell.length_a   1.000
_cell.length_b   1.000
_cell.length_c   1.000
_cell.angle_alpha   90.00
_cell.angle_beta   90.00
_cell.angle_gamma   90.00
#
_symmetry.space_group_name_H-M   'P 1'
#
loop_
_entity.id
_entity.type
_entity.pdbx_description
1 polymer ?
#
loop_
_entity_poly.entity_id
_entity_poly.type
_entity_poly.pdbx_seq_one_letter_code
_entity_poly.pdbx_strand_id
1 'polypeptide(L)'
;NRRRIPFVKFGGLKLNAAAHVKDVLAHLRVAENPADAVAWNRVLRLLDGIGPKTAAQLVEWIAQAEDPYTLDAPFVSPRFVEEIKRLAALLQALRTSDDGLPVQLETLLGYYEPILARTYTEDHPMRQQDLDHVAGLAEGYASRGDFLEALTLDPIDLTALDAEAALDDEPPLVLSTIHSAKGLEFDSVFLIQALDGVIPSQYSLGSDAEIDEELRLLYVAVTRAARQLFVSYPMLQRRRRTGDVFARPTRFLDGLPETVLEPWTLVQDHQGPEQNPPPKQLPAGTAD
;
A
#
# COMPACT_ATOMS: atom_id res chain seq x y z
N ASN A 1 13.22 -4.29 7.92
CA ASN A 1 12.95 -5.32 8.94
C ASN A 1 14.21 -5.62 9.78
N ARG A 2 14.45 -4.87 10.88
CA ARG A 2 15.67 -5.04 11.70
C ARG A 2 15.77 -6.39 12.42
N ARG A 3 14.65 -7.08 12.67
CA ARG A 3 14.61 -8.34 13.44
C ARG A 3 14.30 -9.59 12.59
N ARG A 4 14.08 -9.46 11.28
CA ARG A 4 13.77 -10.57 10.35
C ARG A 4 12.65 -11.50 10.85
N ILE A 5 11.62 -10.93 11.47
CA ILE A 5 10.44 -11.70 11.91
C ILE A 5 9.59 -11.99 10.67
N PRO A 6 9.36 -13.26 10.32
CA PRO A 6 8.48 -13.61 9.21
C PRO A 6 7.05 -13.15 9.50
N PHE A 7 6.40 -12.54 8.53
CA PHE A 7 5.00 -12.15 8.69
C PHE A 7 4.23 -12.28 7.37
N VAL A 8 2.93 -12.47 7.49
CA VAL A 8 1.97 -12.36 6.37
C VAL A 8 1.04 -11.20 6.65
N LYS A 9 0.63 -10.47 5.62
CA LYS A 9 -0.25 -9.31 5.75
C LYS A 9 -1.59 -9.59 5.07
N PHE A 10 -2.70 -9.47 5.79
CA PHE A 10 -4.05 -9.55 5.25
C PHE A 10 -4.72 -8.19 5.23
N GLY A 11 -5.22 -7.79 4.06
CA GLY A 11 -5.90 -6.52 3.87
C GLY A 11 -4.94 -5.34 3.69
N GLY A 12 -5.52 -4.18 3.46
CA GLY A 12 -4.85 -2.98 2.98
C GLY A 12 -5.08 -2.80 1.49
N LEU A 13 -4.55 -1.72 0.93
CA LEU A 13 -4.55 -1.50 -0.50
C LEU A 13 -3.66 -2.57 -1.14
N LYS A 14 -4.24 -3.37 -2.05
CA LYS A 14 -3.44 -4.25 -2.90
C LYS A 14 -2.46 -3.39 -3.68
N LEU A 15 -1.22 -3.84 -3.86
CA LEU A 15 -0.18 -3.06 -4.54
C LEU A 15 -0.66 -2.55 -5.90
N ASN A 16 -1.31 -3.42 -6.69
CA ASN A 16 -1.91 -3.08 -7.98
C ASN A 16 -3.13 -2.13 -7.89
N ALA A 17 -3.67 -1.89 -6.70
CA ALA A 17 -4.74 -0.92 -6.46
C ALA A 17 -4.20 0.49 -6.16
N ALA A 18 -2.93 0.61 -5.77
CA ALA A 18 -2.28 1.89 -5.51
C ALA A 18 -2.21 2.75 -6.79
N ALA A 19 -2.44 4.06 -6.65
CA ALA A 19 -2.56 4.95 -7.80
C ALA A 19 -1.27 4.99 -8.64
N HIS A 20 -0.11 5.15 -8.01
CA HIS A 20 1.20 5.18 -8.68
C HIS A 20 1.55 3.86 -9.38
N VAL A 21 1.16 2.72 -8.81
CA VAL A 21 1.33 1.42 -9.47
C VAL A 21 0.43 1.31 -10.69
N LYS A 22 -0.84 1.74 -10.57
CA LYS A 22 -1.75 1.81 -11.73
C LYS A 22 -1.23 2.71 -12.84
N ASP A 23 -0.51 3.79 -12.48
CA ASP A 23 0.10 4.68 -13.46
C ASP A 23 1.20 3.96 -14.26
N VAL A 24 2.10 3.27 -13.57
CA VAL A 24 3.16 2.46 -14.20
C VAL A 24 2.57 1.34 -15.06
N LEU A 25 1.59 0.59 -14.53
CA LEU A 25 0.92 -0.46 -15.28
C LEU A 25 0.18 0.06 -16.52
N ALA A 26 -0.36 1.29 -16.46
CA ALA A 26 -1.01 1.91 -17.62
C ALA A 26 0.00 2.18 -18.75
N HIS A 27 1.23 2.61 -18.44
CA HIS A 27 2.28 2.77 -19.46
C HIS A 27 2.65 1.43 -20.12
N LEU A 28 2.78 0.37 -19.33
CA LEU A 28 3.04 -0.98 -19.87
C LEU A 28 1.87 -1.47 -20.75
N ARG A 29 0.62 -1.22 -20.33
CA ARG A 29 -0.57 -1.58 -21.11
C ARG A 29 -0.63 -0.86 -22.44
N VAL A 30 -0.32 0.43 -22.45
CA VAL A 30 -0.26 1.22 -23.68
C VAL A 30 0.83 0.71 -24.62
N ALA A 31 2.00 0.36 -24.08
CA ALA A 31 3.10 -0.19 -24.86
C ALA A 31 2.79 -1.58 -25.42
N GLU A 32 1.97 -2.39 -24.70
CA GLU A 32 1.54 -3.72 -25.14
C GLU A 32 0.37 -3.66 -26.11
N ASN A 33 -0.63 -2.84 -25.78
CA ASN A 33 -1.85 -2.70 -26.58
C ASN A 33 -2.19 -1.25 -26.83
N PRO A 34 -1.88 -0.70 -28.02
CA PRO A 34 -2.19 0.69 -28.36
C PRO A 34 -3.69 1.01 -28.46
N ALA A 35 -4.55 0.00 -28.46
CA ALA A 35 -6.01 0.19 -28.47
C ALA A 35 -6.61 0.37 -27.07
N ASP A 36 -5.82 0.27 -25.98
CA ASP A 36 -6.31 0.47 -24.60
C ASP A 36 -6.56 1.95 -24.31
N ALA A 37 -7.76 2.43 -24.68
CA ALA A 37 -8.18 3.81 -24.47
C ALA A 37 -8.18 4.22 -22.98
N VAL A 38 -8.44 3.28 -22.06
CA VAL A 38 -8.47 3.55 -20.63
C VAL A 38 -7.05 3.81 -20.11
N ALA A 39 -6.11 2.96 -20.51
CA ALA A 39 -4.70 3.15 -20.16
C ALA A 39 -4.15 4.45 -20.77
N TRP A 40 -4.46 4.76 -22.04
CA TRP A 40 -4.09 6.03 -22.66
C TRP A 40 -4.62 7.25 -21.91
N ASN A 41 -5.92 7.26 -21.56
CA ASN A 41 -6.51 8.36 -20.81
C ASN A 41 -5.79 8.58 -19.47
N ARG A 42 -5.41 7.49 -18.79
CA ARG A 42 -4.67 7.56 -17.53
C ARG A 42 -3.28 8.16 -17.74
N VAL A 43 -2.50 7.63 -18.68
CA VAL A 43 -1.13 8.09 -18.97
C VAL A 43 -1.10 9.56 -19.38
N LEU A 44 -1.96 9.97 -20.31
CA LEU A 44 -2.03 11.34 -20.80
C LEU A 44 -2.36 12.35 -19.69
N ARG A 45 -3.21 11.96 -18.73
CA ARG A 45 -3.59 12.84 -17.60
C ARG A 45 -2.51 13.01 -16.54
N LEU A 46 -1.42 12.25 -16.60
CA LEU A 46 -0.24 12.46 -15.77
C LEU A 46 0.64 13.60 -16.26
N LEU A 47 0.49 14.00 -17.53
CA LEU A 47 1.29 15.03 -18.16
C LEU A 47 0.79 16.43 -17.79
N ASP A 48 1.74 17.33 -17.50
CA ASP A 48 1.41 18.71 -17.16
C ASP A 48 0.70 19.43 -18.30
N GLY A 49 -0.38 20.11 -17.95
CA GLY A 49 -1.17 20.88 -18.91
C GLY A 49 -2.21 20.07 -19.68
N ILE A 50 -2.29 18.73 -19.48
CA ILE A 50 -3.28 17.88 -20.11
C ILE A 50 -4.44 17.58 -19.14
N GLY A 51 -5.58 18.26 -19.38
CA GLY A 51 -6.81 18.00 -18.65
C GLY A 51 -7.65 16.88 -19.27
N PRO A 52 -8.78 16.51 -18.64
CA PRO A 52 -9.64 15.42 -19.10
C PRO A 52 -10.12 15.59 -20.56
N LYS A 53 -10.46 16.81 -20.98
CA LYS A 53 -10.92 17.10 -22.32
C LYS A 53 -9.84 16.87 -23.38
N THR A 54 -8.63 17.38 -23.11
CA THR A 54 -7.48 17.22 -24.02
C THR A 54 -7.05 15.76 -24.08
N ALA A 55 -7.04 15.06 -22.95
CA ALA A 55 -6.74 13.63 -22.91
C ALA A 55 -7.72 12.83 -23.77
N ALA A 56 -9.04 13.10 -23.66
CA ALA A 56 -10.06 12.43 -24.47
C ALA A 56 -9.86 12.68 -25.99
N GLN A 57 -9.56 13.92 -26.38
CA GLN A 57 -9.28 14.27 -27.78
C GLN A 57 -8.02 13.55 -28.31
N LEU A 58 -6.96 13.45 -27.49
CA LEU A 58 -5.76 12.70 -27.86
C LEU A 58 -6.04 11.20 -28.00
N VAL A 59 -6.81 10.60 -27.09
CA VAL A 59 -7.21 9.18 -27.20
C VAL A 59 -8.00 8.92 -28.47
N GLU A 60 -8.91 9.81 -28.83
CA GLU A 60 -9.72 9.70 -30.05
C GLU A 60 -8.84 9.81 -31.32
N TRP A 61 -7.86 10.70 -31.31
CA TRP A 61 -6.87 10.84 -32.38
C TRP A 61 -5.96 9.61 -32.49
N ILE A 62 -5.41 9.12 -31.37
CA ILE A 62 -4.56 7.92 -31.28
C ILE A 62 -5.27 6.70 -31.89
N ALA A 63 -6.57 6.54 -31.63
CA ALA A 63 -7.36 5.41 -32.15
C ALA A 63 -7.48 5.41 -33.70
N GLN A 64 -7.18 6.55 -34.35
CA GLN A 64 -7.26 6.72 -35.81
C GLN A 64 -5.88 6.93 -36.44
N ALA A 65 -4.83 7.11 -35.65
CA ALA A 65 -3.47 7.36 -36.14
C ALA A 65 -2.86 6.12 -36.77
N GLU A 66 -2.07 6.29 -37.81
CA GLU A 66 -1.33 5.20 -38.47
C GLU A 66 -0.28 4.61 -37.52
N ASP A 67 0.45 5.46 -36.81
CA ASP A 67 1.30 5.04 -35.67
C ASP A 67 0.88 5.79 -34.39
N PRO A 68 0.18 5.11 -33.48
CA PRO A 68 -0.33 5.70 -32.24
C PRO A 68 0.78 6.23 -31.29
N TYR A 69 2.02 5.78 -31.46
CA TYR A 69 3.12 6.10 -30.57
C TYR A 69 3.89 7.37 -30.97
N THR A 70 3.64 7.95 -32.15
CA THR A 70 4.24 9.23 -32.55
C THR A 70 3.70 10.41 -31.77
N LEU A 71 2.42 10.32 -31.36
CA LEU A 71 1.69 11.36 -30.61
C LEU A 71 1.77 12.75 -31.27
N ASP A 72 1.84 12.79 -32.60
CA ASP A 72 2.02 14.01 -33.40
C ASP A 72 0.70 14.68 -33.80
N ALA A 73 -0.31 14.58 -32.92
CA ALA A 73 -1.60 15.19 -33.16
C ALA A 73 -1.50 16.70 -33.51
N PRO A 74 -2.18 17.17 -34.55
CA PRO A 74 -2.02 18.53 -35.04
C PRO A 74 -2.48 19.63 -34.10
N PHE A 75 -3.18 19.25 -33.05
CA PHE A 75 -3.69 20.16 -31.99
C PHE A 75 -2.85 20.11 -30.70
N VAL A 76 -1.68 19.46 -30.70
CA VAL A 76 -0.77 19.48 -29.56
C VAL A 76 -0.28 20.90 -29.30
N SER A 77 -0.64 21.45 -28.15
CA SER A 77 -0.25 22.81 -27.77
C SER A 77 1.23 22.86 -27.38
N PRO A 78 1.93 23.98 -27.74
CA PRO A 78 3.30 24.23 -27.26
C PRO A 78 3.47 24.10 -25.73
N ARG A 79 2.38 24.21 -24.96
CA ARG A 79 2.37 24.17 -23.51
C ARG A 79 2.74 22.80 -22.95
N PHE A 80 2.40 21.72 -23.67
CA PHE A 80 2.66 20.34 -23.22
C PHE A 80 3.38 19.48 -24.28
N VAL A 81 3.87 20.10 -25.35
CA VAL A 81 4.54 19.38 -26.45
C VAL A 81 5.78 18.61 -25.98
N GLU A 82 6.55 19.15 -25.04
CA GLU A 82 7.74 18.48 -24.53
C GLU A 82 7.38 17.26 -23.67
N GLU A 83 6.30 17.33 -22.91
CA GLU A 83 5.79 16.18 -22.15
C GLU A 83 5.31 15.06 -23.10
N ILE A 84 4.59 15.41 -24.17
CA ILE A 84 4.17 14.49 -25.22
C ILE A 84 5.38 13.84 -25.91
N LYS A 85 6.42 14.60 -26.25
CA LYS A 85 7.64 14.05 -26.85
C LYS A 85 8.36 13.07 -25.93
N ARG A 86 8.44 13.38 -24.63
CA ARG A 86 9.05 12.48 -23.65
C ARG A 86 8.27 11.16 -23.54
N LEU A 87 6.94 11.24 -23.50
CA LEU A 87 6.08 10.07 -23.50
C LEU A 87 6.25 9.25 -24.79
N ALA A 88 6.23 9.90 -25.95
CA ALA A 88 6.43 9.25 -27.25
C ALA A 88 7.80 8.53 -27.30
N ALA A 89 8.86 9.17 -26.83
CA ALA A 89 10.20 8.58 -26.78
C ALA A 89 10.24 7.35 -25.88
N LEU A 90 9.61 7.40 -24.68
CA LEU A 90 9.48 6.24 -23.81
C LEU A 90 8.76 5.09 -24.51
N LEU A 91 7.57 5.35 -25.08
CA LEU A 91 6.76 4.31 -25.69
C LEU A 91 7.44 3.68 -26.90
N GLN A 92 8.17 4.46 -27.71
CA GLN A 92 9.01 3.95 -28.77
C GLN A 92 10.14 3.07 -28.24
N ALA A 93 10.83 3.50 -27.17
CA ALA A 93 11.87 2.71 -26.54
C ALA A 93 11.31 1.35 -26.04
N LEU A 94 10.18 1.37 -25.33
CA LEU A 94 9.53 0.14 -24.83
C LEU A 94 9.07 -0.79 -25.95
N ARG A 95 8.64 -0.22 -27.09
CA ARG A 95 8.15 -1.00 -28.24
C ARG A 95 9.28 -1.68 -29.00
N THR A 96 10.40 -0.99 -29.18
CA THR A 96 11.54 -1.44 -29.97
C THR A 96 12.60 -2.19 -29.18
N SER A 97 12.46 -2.23 -27.85
CA SER A 97 13.40 -2.93 -26.98
C SER A 97 13.25 -4.45 -27.08
N ASP A 98 14.36 -5.11 -27.35
CA ASP A 98 14.51 -6.56 -27.23
C ASP A 98 14.93 -6.97 -25.81
N ASP A 99 15.06 -6.02 -24.90
CA ASP A 99 15.44 -6.26 -23.51
C ASP A 99 14.32 -6.94 -22.73
N GLY A 100 14.70 -7.70 -21.72
CA GLY A 100 13.74 -8.32 -20.81
C GLY A 100 12.89 -7.29 -20.04
N LEU A 101 11.76 -7.74 -19.54
CA LEU A 101 10.81 -6.89 -18.81
C LEU A 101 11.44 -6.08 -17.65
N PRO A 102 12.39 -6.59 -16.86
CA PRO A 102 13.05 -5.80 -15.81
C PRO A 102 13.73 -4.52 -16.33
N VAL A 103 14.45 -4.61 -17.44
CA VAL A 103 15.14 -3.45 -18.06
C VAL A 103 14.13 -2.46 -18.64
N GLN A 104 13.06 -2.94 -19.24
CA GLN A 104 11.96 -2.10 -19.72
C GLN A 104 11.29 -1.35 -18.57
N LEU A 105 11.06 -2.02 -17.43
CA LEU A 105 10.53 -1.38 -16.23
C LEU A 105 11.49 -0.36 -15.63
N GLU A 106 12.78 -0.63 -15.56
CA GLU A 106 13.79 0.34 -15.12
C GLU A 106 13.73 1.62 -15.97
N THR A 107 13.64 1.48 -17.29
CA THR A 107 13.49 2.60 -18.23
C THR A 107 12.20 3.39 -17.95
N LEU A 108 11.09 2.69 -17.76
CA LEU A 108 9.80 3.29 -17.43
C LEU A 108 9.83 4.01 -16.07
N LEU A 109 10.39 3.38 -15.04
CA LEU A 109 10.49 3.98 -13.70
C LEU A 109 11.36 5.22 -13.69
N GLY A 110 12.46 5.23 -14.44
CA GLY A 110 13.27 6.45 -14.65
C GLY A 110 12.51 7.60 -15.31
N TYR A 111 11.62 7.29 -16.25
CA TYR A 111 10.70 8.28 -16.83
C TYR A 111 9.63 8.74 -15.82
N TYR A 112 9.08 7.85 -15.04
CA TYR A 112 7.96 8.12 -14.14
C TYR A 112 8.38 8.82 -12.84
N GLU A 113 9.62 8.65 -12.39
CA GLU A 113 10.15 9.22 -11.13
C GLU A 113 9.88 10.73 -10.98
N PRO A 114 10.15 11.62 -11.94
CA PRO A 114 9.81 13.04 -11.82
C PRO A 114 8.31 13.30 -11.69
N ILE A 115 7.47 12.46 -12.31
CA ILE A 115 6.01 12.54 -12.21
C ILE A 115 5.57 12.13 -10.81
N LEU A 116 6.14 11.05 -10.28
CA LEU A 116 5.88 10.55 -8.93
C LEU A 116 6.24 11.61 -7.88
N ALA A 117 7.45 12.16 -7.96
CA ALA A 117 7.95 13.18 -7.03
C ALA A 117 7.08 14.44 -7.02
N ARG A 118 6.62 14.89 -8.20
CA ARG A 118 5.72 16.04 -8.33
C ARG A 118 4.33 15.76 -7.77
N THR A 119 3.79 14.56 -8.02
CA THR A 119 2.41 14.22 -7.67
C THR A 119 2.27 13.83 -6.20
N TYR A 120 3.29 13.22 -5.61
CA TYR A 120 3.26 12.61 -4.29
C TYR A 120 4.40 13.12 -3.40
N THR A 121 4.45 14.42 -3.16
CA THR A 121 5.55 15.10 -2.44
C THR A 121 5.74 14.63 -0.99
N GLU A 122 4.67 14.18 -0.32
CA GLU A 122 4.74 13.82 1.11
C GLU A 122 5.17 12.36 1.34
N ASP A 123 4.75 11.45 0.49
CA ASP A 123 4.93 10.00 0.64
C ASP A 123 5.71 9.36 -0.52
N HIS A 124 6.40 10.19 -1.31
CA HIS A 124 7.24 9.78 -2.44
C HIS A 124 8.20 8.62 -2.12
N PRO A 125 8.99 8.62 -1.00
CA PRO A 125 9.92 7.53 -0.73
C PRO A 125 9.23 6.18 -0.48
N MET A 126 8.04 6.19 0.12
CA MET A 126 7.27 4.97 0.36
C MET A 126 6.70 4.43 -0.95
N ARG A 127 6.21 5.31 -1.82
CA ARG A 127 5.68 4.91 -3.14
C ARG A 127 6.78 4.41 -4.07
N GLN A 128 7.99 4.95 -3.97
CA GLN A 128 9.14 4.44 -4.70
C GLN A 128 9.44 2.99 -4.29
N GLN A 129 9.39 2.65 -3.01
CA GLN A 129 9.55 1.26 -2.55
C GLN A 129 8.48 0.33 -3.11
N ASP A 130 7.23 0.78 -3.21
CA ASP A 130 6.17 0.00 -3.86
C ASP A 130 6.51 -0.29 -5.34
N LEU A 131 7.07 0.70 -6.05
CA LEU A 131 7.48 0.52 -7.45
C LEU A 131 8.71 -0.38 -7.59
N ASP A 132 9.66 -0.31 -6.66
CA ASP A 132 10.81 -1.21 -6.60
C ASP A 132 10.36 -2.66 -6.39
N HIS A 133 9.32 -2.89 -5.58
CA HIS A 133 8.69 -4.20 -5.44
C HIS A 133 8.05 -4.68 -6.75
N VAL A 134 7.33 -3.80 -7.47
CA VAL A 134 6.77 -4.13 -8.79
C VAL A 134 7.86 -4.55 -9.77
N ALA A 135 9.00 -3.84 -9.76
CA ALA A 135 10.15 -4.17 -10.60
C ALA A 135 10.75 -5.54 -10.25
N GLY A 136 10.91 -5.84 -8.96
CA GLY A 136 11.38 -7.15 -8.50
C GLY A 136 10.47 -8.30 -8.91
N LEU A 137 9.14 -8.09 -8.87
CA LEU A 137 8.17 -9.09 -9.31
C LEU A 137 8.27 -9.38 -10.81
N ALA A 138 8.58 -8.37 -11.60
CA ALA A 138 8.70 -8.50 -13.05
C ALA A 138 9.85 -9.43 -13.50
N GLU A 139 10.85 -9.67 -12.63
CA GLU A 139 11.95 -10.61 -12.91
C GLU A 139 11.46 -12.04 -13.16
N GLY A 140 10.29 -12.40 -12.60
CA GLY A 140 9.68 -13.73 -12.76
C GLY A 140 8.91 -13.93 -14.07
N TYR A 141 8.80 -12.91 -14.94
CA TYR A 141 7.97 -12.98 -16.15
C TYR A 141 8.77 -12.81 -17.43
N ALA A 142 8.41 -13.61 -18.44
CA ALA A 142 9.10 -13.61 -19.72
C ALA A 142 8.73 -12.40 -20.60
N SER A 143 7.50 -11.89 -20.45
CA SER A 143 6.98 -10.79 -21.28
C SER A 143 6.10 -9.82 -20.49
N ARG A 144 5.87 -8.62 -21.07
CA ARG A 144 4.90 -7.64 -20.54
C ARG A 144 3.48 -8.21 -20.49
N GLY A 145 3.10 -8.95 -21.54
CA GLY A 145 1.78 -9.55 -21.62
C GLY A 145 1.52 -10.50 -20.47
N ASP A 146 2.45 -11.45 -20.22
CA ASP A 146 2.35 -12.43 -19.13
C ASP A 146 2.27 -11.73 -17.76
N PHE A 147 3.09 -10.69 -17.55
CA PHE A 147 3.08 -9.91 -16.32
C PHE A 147 1.75 -9.19 -16.10
N LEU A 148 1.23 -8.50 -17.12
CA LEU A 148 -0.04 -7.76 -17.02
C LEU A 148 -1.24 -8.72 -16.84
N GLU A 149 -1.21 -9.89 -17.47
CA GLU A 149 -2.23 -10.92 -17.32
C GLU A 149 -2.21 -11.48 -15.89
N ALA A 150 -1.04 -11.85 -15.38
CA ALA A 150 -0.87 -12.35 -14.01
C ALA A 150 -1.39 -11.34 -12.97
N LEU A 151 -1.06 -10.05 -13.12
CA LEU A 151 -1.56 -8.99 -12.24
C LEU A 151 -3.08 -8.77 -12.29
N THR A 152 -3.70 -9.20 -13.38
CA THR A 152 -5.15 -9.07 -13.56
C THR A 152 -5.88 -10.27 -12.96
N LEU A 153 -5.33 -11.48 -13.11
CA LEU A 153 -5.92 -12.73 -12.63
C LEU A 153 -5.71 -12.93 -11.13
N ASP A 154 -4.51 -12.62 -10.64
CA ASP A 154 -4.16 -12.72 -9.24
C ASP A 154 -3.55 -11.39 -8.77
N PRO A 155 -4.40 -10.50 -8.21
CA PRO A 155 -3.92 -9.22 -7.74
C PRO A 155 -2.84 -9.44 -6.67
N ILE A 156 -1.61 -9.04 -6.94
CA ILE A 156 -0.46 -9.20 -6.06
C ILE A 156 -0.81 -8.66 -4.68
N ASP A 157 -1.03 -9.57 -3.78
CA ASP A 157 -1.01 -9.31 -2.38
C ASP A 157 0.46 -9.40 -1.95
N LEU A 158 1.09 -8.29 -1.58
CA LEU A 158 2.46 -8.23 -1.04
C LEU A 158 2.69 -9.19 0.12
N THR A 159 1.62 -9.79 0.61
CA THR A 159 1.59 -10.74 1.71
C THR A 159 2.14 -12.12 1.36
N ALA A 160 2.08 -12.53 0.09
CA ALA A 160 2.54 -13.85 -0.32
C ALA A 160 4.07 -13.93 -0.40
N LEU A 161 4.75 -12.83 -0.75
CA LEU A 161 6.21 -12.82 -0.93
C LEU A 161 6.99 -12.94 0.40
N ASP A 162 6.45 -12.39 1.49
CA ASP A 162 7.02 -12.56 2.81
C ASP A 162 6.70 -13.94 3.42
N ALA A 163 5.68 -14.65 2.91
CA ALA A 163 5.30 -15.98 3.35
C ALA A 163 6.22 -17.08 2.80
N GLU A 164 6.76 -16.93 1.59
CA GLU A 164 7.72 -17.89 1.03
C GLU A 164 9.07 -17.87 1.76
N ALA A 165 9.40 -16.79 2.48
CA ALA A 165 10.56 -16.71 3.35
C ALA A 165 10.39 -17.42 4.70
N ALA A 166 9.17 -17.86 5.04
CA ALA A 166 8.88 -18.60 6.27
C ALA A 166 9.01 -20.12 6.04
N LEU A 167 10.23 -20.58 5.74
CA LEU A 167 10.55 -22.02 5.59
C LEU A 167 10.85 -22.72 6.94
N ASP A 168 10.65 -22.02 8.06
CA ASP A 168 10.78 -22.62 9.39
C ASP A 168 9.40 -23.10 9.88
N ASP A 169 9.41 -24.16 10.71
CA ASP A 169 8.21 -24.86 11.25
C ASP A 169 7.27 -23.97 12.11
N GLU A 170 7.57 -22.68 12.29
CA GLU A 170 6.73 -21.74 13.05
C GLU A 170 5.81 -20.93 12.12
N PRO A 171 4.50 -20.83 12.46
CA PRO A 171 3.59 -20.03 11.65
C PRO A 171 3.98 -18.55 11.69
N PRO A 172 3.97 -17.84 10.54
CA PRO A 172 4.35 -16.43 10.45
C PRO A 172 3.40 -15.54 11.24
N LEU A 173 3.92 -14.39 11.70
CA LEU A 173 3.09 -13.34 12.31
C LEU A 173 2.07 -12.83 11.29
N VAL A 174 0.80 -12.78 11.69
CA VAL A 174 -0.27 -12.25 10.85
C VAL A 174 -0.47 -10.75 11.14
N LEU A 175 -0.27 -9.90 10.14
CA LEU A 175 -0.65 -8.49 10.17
C LEU A 175 -1.95 -8.32 9.38
N SER A 176 -3.00 -7.80 10.01
CA SER A 176 -4.31 -7.68 9.35
C SER A 176 -5.00 -6.37 9.67
N THR A 177 -5.80 -5.85 8.72
CA THR A 177 -6.81 -4.86 9.05
C THR A 177 -7.98 -5.56 9.78
N ILE A 178 -8.73 -4.80 10.57
CA ILE A 178 -9.90 -5.34 11.31
C ILE A 178 -10.90 -5.96 10.32
N HIS A 179 -11.15 -5.31 9.19
CA HIS A 179 -12.08 -5.81 8.17
C HIS A 179 -11.64 -7.15 7.58
N SER A 180 -10.35 -7.30 7.32
CA SER A 180 -9.80 -8.52 6.72
C SER A 180 -9.68 -9.68 7.71
N ALA A 181 -9.66 -9.37 9.01
CA ALA A 181 -9.67 -10.36 10.08
C ALA A 181 -11.06 -10.92 10.39
N LYS A 182 -12.13 -10.38 9.76
CA LYS A 182 -13.51 -10.86 9.99
C LYS A 182 -13.64 -12.33 9.58
N GLY A 183 -14.12 -13.16 10.50
CA GLY A 183 -14.27 -14.60 10.30
C GLY A 183 -13.05 -15.44 10.62
N LEU A 184 -11.89 -14.83 10.88
CA LEU A 184 -10.68 -15.52 11.34
C LEU A 184 -10.63 -15.54 12.87
N GLU A 185 -9.86 -16.46 13.44
CA GLU A 185 -9.57 -16.54 14.88
C GLU A 185 -8.07 -16.77 15.07
N PHE A 186 -7.52 -16.13 16.10
CA PHE A 186 -6.10 -16.22 16.47
C PHE A 186 -5.96 -16.48 17.95
N ASP A 187 -4.97 -17.25 18.34
CA ASP A 187 -4.67 -17.53 19.72
C ASP A 187 -4.44 -16.24 20.54
N SER A 188 -3.63 -15.36 20.00
CA SER A 188 -3.29 -14.07 20.58
C SER A 188 -3.46 -12.95 19.56
N VAL A 189 -4.11 -11.85 19.94
CA VAL A 189 -4.33 -10.67 19.09
C VAL A 189 -3.71 -9.45 19.72
N PHE A 190 -2.98 -8.69 18.93
CA PHE A 190 -2.41 -7.40 19.30
C PHE A 190 -3.15 -6.29 18.53
N LEU A 191 -4.08 -5.62 19.19
CA LEU A 191 -4.73 -4.42 18.66
C LEU A 191 -3.81 -3.22 18.91
N ILE A 192 -3.17 -2.75 17.86
CA ILE A 192 -2.24 -1.61 17.94
C ILE A 192 -2.94 -0.29 17.63
N GLN A 193 -2.38 0.82 18.11
CA GLN A 193 -2.90 2.19 17.87
C GLN A 193 -4.36 2.38 18.32
N ALA A 194 -4.73 1.80 19.47
CA ALA A 194 -6.07 1.96 20.05
C ALA A 194 -6.25 3.37 20.65
N LEU A 195 -6.24 4.38 19.79
CA LEU A 195 -6.30 5.80 20.11
C LEU A 195 -7.63 6.43 19.74
N ASP A 196 -8.10 7.36 20.53
CA ASP A 196 -9.20 8.24 20.13
C ASP A 196 -8.80 9.08 18.90
N GLY A 197 -9.61 9.03 17.85
CA GLY A 197 -9.30 9.59 16.52
C GLY A 197 -8.67 8.60 15.54
N VAL A 198 -8.34 7.36 15.99
CA VAL A 198 -7.98 6.22 15.15
C VAL A 198 -9.05 5.13 15.28
N ILE A 199 -9.47 4.82 16.49
CA ILE A 199 -10.60 3.94 16.85
C ILE A 199 -11.38 4.65 17.99
N PRO A 200 -12.55 5.27 17.73
CA PRO A 200 -13.13 5.57 16.42
C PRO A 200 -12.28 6.51 15.57
N SER A 201 -12.42 6.39 14.25
CA SER A 201 -11.80 7.32 13.31
C SER A 201 -12.26 8.75 13.55
N GLN A 202 -11.37 9.74 13.43
CA GLN A 202 -11.75 11.15 13.50
C GLN A 202 -12.79 11.55 12.46
N TYR A 203 -12.87 10.82 11.35
CA TYR A 203 -13.85 11.06 10.28
C TYR A 203 -15.23 10.49 10.59
N SER A 204 -15.31 9.54 11.52
CA SER A 204 -16.56 8.88 11.95
C SER A 204 -17.18 9.53 13.19
N LEU A 205 -16.73 10.72 13.60
CA LEU A 205 -17.26 11.45 14.76
C LEU A 205 -18.45 12.33 14.41
N GLY A 206 -18.94 12.31 13.17
CA GLY A 206 -19.98 13.19 12.67
C GLY A 206 -21.40 12.79 13.10
N SER A 207 -21.62 11.53 13.44
CA SER A 207 -22.93 11.00 13.86
C SER A 207 -22.81 9.80 14.79
N ASP A 208 -23.84 9.58 15.62
CA ASP A 208 -23.91 8.43 16.51
C ASP A 208 -23.89 7.10 15.73
N ALA A 209 -24.50 7.07 14.53
CA ALA A 209 -24.52 5.87 13.68
C ALA A 209 -23.12 5.49 13.18
N GLU A 210 -22.27 6.48 12.87
CA GLU A 210 -20.87 6.24 12.48
C GLU A 210 -20.04 5.76 13.67
N ILE A 211 -20.26 6.31 14.86
CA ILE A 211 -19.61 5.87 16.09
C ILE A 211 -20.02 4.43 16.43
N ASP A 212 -21.29 4.07 16.27
CA ASP A 212 -21.78 2.71 16.46
C ASP A 212 -21.14 1.72 15.48
N GLU A 213 -20.88 2.12 14.24
CA GLU A 213 -20.17 1.27 13.27
C GLU A 213 -18.70 1.06 13.67
N GLU A 214 -18.02 2.10 14.14
CA GLU A 214 -16.67 1.99 14.66
C GLU A 214 -16.60 1.08 15.92
N LEU A 215 -17.64 1.12 16.77
CA LEU A 215 -17.75 0.21 17.90
C LEU A 215 -17.93 -1.26 17.45
N ARG A 216 -18.72 -1.49 16.38
CA ARG A 216 -18.84 -2.83 15.77
C ARG A 216 -17.52 -3.32 15.19
N LEU A 217 -16.73 -2.42 14.58
CA LEU A 217 -15.38 -2.77 14.11
C LEU A 217 -14.46 -3.16 15.26
N LEU A 218 -14.47 -2.41 16.36
CA LEU A 218 -13.73 -2.78 17.56
C LEU A 218 -14.20 -4.13 18.12
N TYR A 219 -15.51 -4.38 18.18
CA TYR A 219 -16.06 -5.65 18.58
C TYR A 219 -15.55 -6.81 17.71
N VAL A 220 -15.50 -6.62 16.39
CA VAL A 220 -14.90 -7.61 15.48
C VAL A 220 -13.45 -7.85 15.83
N ALA A 221 -12.66 -6.80 16.07
CA ALA A 221 -11.23 -6.93 16.38
C ALA A 221 -11.00 -7.72 17.67
N VAL A 222 -11.69 -7.37 18.76
CA VAL A 222 -11.49 -8.00 20.08
C VAL A 222 -11.95 -9.46 20.09
N THR A 223 -13.00 -9.77 19.33
CA THR A 223 -13.52 -11.15 19.22
C THR A 223 -12.69 -12.06 18.33
N ARG A 224 -11.61 -11.57 17.74
CA ARG A 224 -10.65 -12.43 17.00
C ARG A 224 -9.68 -13.16 17.92
N ALA A 225 -9.54 -12.74 19.17
CA ALA A 225 -8.68 -13.39 20.15
C ALA A 225 -9.37 -14.59 20.78
N ALA A 226 -8.79 -15.78 20.60
CA ALA A 226 -9.29 -17.01 21.26
C ALA A 226 -8.85 -17.07 22.72
N ARG A 227 -7.61 -16.64 23.06
CA ARG A 227 -7.09 -16.71 24.42
C ARG A 227 -6.58 -15.39 24.97
N GLN A 228 -5.83 -14.60 24.19
CA GLN A 228 -5.17 -13.40 24.69
C GLN A 228 -5.41 -12.21 23.76
N LEU A 229 -5.81 -11.09 24.36
CA LEU A 229 -5.96 -9.82 23.67
C LEU A 229 -5.06 -8.78 24.32
N PHE A 230 -4.19 -8.18 23.50
CA PHE A 230 -3.35 -7.06 23.89
C PHE A 230 -3.83 -5.80 23.17
N VAL A 231 -4.20 -4.78 23.93
CA VAL A 231 -4.60 -3.47 23.39
C VAL A 231 -3.51 -2.47 23.70
N SER A 232 -2.93 -1.85 22.67
CA SER A 232 -1.80 -0.94 22.87
C SER A 232 -1.99 0.41 22.18
N TYR A 233 -1.47 1.44 22.82
CA TYR A 233 -1.42 2.80 22.29
C TYR A 233 -0.13 3.49 22.75
N PRO A 234 0.44 4.42 21.94
CA PRO A 234 1.60 5.20 22.35
C PRO A 234 1.19 6.26 23.40
N MET A 235 2.02 6.51 24.39
CA MET A 235 1.76 7.59 25.36
C MET A 235 1.89 8.98 24.76
N LEU A 236 2.78 9.14 23.76
CA LEU A 236 3.01 10.39 23.05
C LEU A 236 2.76 10.20 21.55
N GLN A 237 1.99 11.10 20.96
CA GLN A 237 1.74 11.15 19.53
C GLN A 237 2.41 12.41 18.95
N ARG A 238 3.32 12.21 18.00
CA ARG A 238 3.94 13.32 17.29
C ARG A 238 3.01 13.85 16.21
N ARG A 239 2.53 15.08 16.36
CA ARG A 239 1.74 15.79 15.35
C ARG A 239 2.61 16.82 14.64
N ARG A 240 2.61 16.82 13.30
CA ARG A 240 3.45 17.72 12.47
C ARG A 240 3.27 19.21 12.76
N ARG A 241 2.07 19.63 13.20
CA ARG A 241 1.75 21.06 13.43
C ARG A 241 1.85 21.50 14.88
N THR A 242 1.70 20.59 15.85
CA THR A 242 1.58 20.93 17.28
C THR A 242 2.66 20.29 18.15
N GLY A 243 3.61 19.55 17.57
CA GLY A 243 4.63 18.82 18.33
C GLY A 243 4.08 17.55 18.99
N ASP A 244 4.74 17.12 20.06
CA ASP A 244 4.36 15.93 20.82
C ASP A 244 3.15 16.24 21.71
N VAL A 245 2.10 15.44 21.58
CA VAL A 245 0.85 15.55 22.35
C VAL A 245 0.63 14.23 23.09
N PHE A 246 0.19 14.31 24.35
CA PHE A 246 -0.23 13.12 25.07
C PHE A 246 -1.37 12.43 24.30
N ALA A 247 -1.19 11.16 24.01
CA ALA A 247 -2.18 10.37 23.33
C ALA A 247 -3.29 9.96 24.31
N ARG A 248 -4.53 10.00 23.84
CA ARG A 248 -5.68 9.49 24.59
C ARG A 248 -6.03 8.10 24.06
N PRO A 249 -6.15 7.08 24.92
CA PRO A 249 -6.69 5.78 24.50
C PRO A 249 -8.08 5.92 23.89
N THR A 250 -8.49 4.93 23.13
CA THR A 250 -9.83 4.91 22.55
C THR A 250 -10.91 5.08 23.63
N ARG A 251 -11.88 5.95 23.37
CA ARG A 251 -13.05 6.18 24.27
C ARG A 251 -13.88 4.93 24.52
N PHE A 252 -13.76 3.92 23.66
CA PHE A 252 -14.46 2.65 23.82
C PHE A 252 -13.93 1.81 24.99
N LEU A 253 -12.78 2.17 25.55
CA LEU A 253 -12.26 1.58 26.78
C LEU A 253 -12.72 2.35 28.04
N ASP A 254 -13.29 3.56 27.87
CA ASP A 254 -13.75 4.37 29.00
C ASP A 254 -14.89 3.61 29.75
N GLY A 255 -14.76 3.55 31.07
CA GLY A 255 -15.77 2.93 31.93
C GLY A 255 -15.73 1.39 32.01
N LEU A 256 -14.76 0.72 31.38
CA LEU A 256 -14.53 -0.70 31.63
C LEU A 256 -14.04 -0.91 33.07
N PRO A 257 -14.54 -1.96 33.77
CA PRO A 257 -14.06 -2.29 35.11
C PRO A 257 -12.56 -2.65 35.09
N GLU A 258 -11.82 -2.23 36.11
CA GLU A 258 -10.38 -2.56 36.25
C GLU A 258 -10.12 -4.07 36.27
N THR A 259 -11.11 -4.86 36.62
CA THR A 259 -11.03 -6.34 36.61
C THR A 259 -10.99 -6.95 35.22
N VAL A 260 -11.33 -6.18 34.18
CA VAL A 260 -11.36 -6.65 32.78
C VAL A 260 -10.04 -6.39 32.06
N LEU A 261 -9.28 -5.36 32.49
CA LEU A 261 -8.04 -4.94 31.88
C LEU A 261 -6.90 -4.97 32.90
N GLU A 262 -5.79 -5.58 32.51
CA GLU A 262 -4.52 -5.51 33.25
C GLU A 262 -3.63 -4.45 32.58
N PRO A 263 -3.38 -3.28 33.24
CA PRO A 263 -2.59 -2.22 32.64
C PRO A 263 -1.08 -2.55 32.67
N TRP A 264 -0.44 -2.44 31.50
CA TRP A 264 1.01 -2.61 31.35
C TRP A 264 1.61 -1.34 30.77
N THR A 265 2.80 -0.95 31.27
CA THR A 265 3.58 0.14 30.70
C THR A 265 4.88 -0.41 30.13
N LEU A 266 5.07 -0.27 28.83
CA LEU A 266 6.32 -0.62 28.17
C LEU A 266 7.23 0.61 28.17
N VAL A 267 8.34 0.52 28.89
CA VAL A 267 9.39 1.54 28.89
C VAL A 267 10.52 1.04 28.02
N GLN A 268 10.92 1.83 27.02
CA GLN A 268 12.08 1.50 26.20
C GLN A 268 13.34 1.97 26.93
N ASP A 269 14.12 1.05 27.49
CA ASP A 269 15.43 1.36 28.02
C ASP A 269 16.39 1.73 26.88
N HIS A 270 16.86 2.95 26.84
CA HIS A 270 17.86 3.44 25.90
C HIS A 270 19.30 3.05 26.30
N GLN A 271 19.50 2.00 27.08
CA GLN A 271 20.82 1.45 27.34
C GLN A 271 21.13 0.37 26.30
N GLY A 272 22.34 0.49 25.71
CA GLY A 272 22.85 -0.24 24.54
C GLY A 272 22.78 -1.78 24.60
N PRO A 273 23.41 -2.50 23.65
CA PRO A 273 23.11 -3.92 23.40
C PRO A 273 23.69 -4.80 24.51
N GLU A 274 22.99 -4.91 25.63
CA GLU A 274 23.32 -5.93 26.64
C GLU A 274 22.04 -6.51 27.27
N GLN A 275 21.93 -7.82 27.05
CA GLN A 275 21.21 -8.83 27.85
C GLN A 275 19.71 -8.60 28.09
N ASN A 276 18.92 -9.12 27.17
CA ASN A 276 17.53 -9.46 27.47
C ASN A 276 17.49 -10.51 28.58
N PRO A 277 16.86 -10.27 29.73
CA PRO A 277 16.48 -11.35 30.63
C PRO A 277 15.50 -12.28 29.89
N PRO A 278 15.58 -13.60 30.15
CA PRO A 278 14.65 -14.53 29.51
C PRO A 278 13.19 -14.14 29.83
N PRO A 279 12.26 -14.34 28.89
CA PRO A 279 10.86 -14.05 29.11
C PRO A 279 10.39 -14.80 30.37
N LYS A 280 9.72 -14.09 31.29
CA LYS A 280 9.06 -14.72 32.42
C LYS A 280 8.09 -15.76 31.87
N GLN A 281 8.33 -17.02 32.20
CA GLN A 281 7.41 -18.09 31.89
C GLN A 281 6.06 -17.77 32.57
N LEU A 282 5.02 -17.65 31.75
CA LEU A 282 3.65 -17.56 32.24
C LEU A 282 3.36 -18.82 33.07
N PRO A 283 2.67 -18.71 34.21
CA PRO A 283 2.31 -19.89 35.00
C PRO A 283 1.48 -20.83 34.12
N ALA A 284 1.90 -22.10 34.08
CA ALA A 284 1.15 -23.15 33.43
C ALA A 284 -0.26 -23.18 34.06
N GLY A 285 -1.29 -22.96 33.24
CA GLY A 285 -2.66 -23.11 33.66
C GLY A 285 -2.86 -24.50 34.21
N THR A 286 -3.23 -24.60 35.48
CA THR A 286 -3.71 -25.83 36.09
C THR A 286 -5.00 -26.22 35.38
N ALA A 287 -4.94 -27.31 34.62
CA ALA A 287 -6.10 -28.00 34.15
C ALA A 287 -6.83 -28.60 35.40
N ASP A 288 -8.05 -28.18 35.63
CA ASP A 288 -9.09 -28.89 36.35
C ASP A 288 -10.36 -28.86 35.48
#